data_4ef31752e07076f8f91c1f1fb35cffcb
#
_entry.id   4ef31752e07076f8f91c1f1fb35cffcb
#
_cell.length_a   1.000
_cell.length_b   1.000
_cell.length_c   1.000
_cell.angle_alpha   90.00
_cell.angle_beta   90.00
_cell.angle_gamma   90.00
#
_symmetry.space_group_name_H-M   'P 1'
#
loop_
_entity.id
_entity.type
_entity.pdbx_description
1 polymer ?
#
loop_
_entity_poly.entity_id
_entity_poly.type
_entity_poly.pdbx_seq_one_letter_code
_entity_poly.pdbx_strand_id
1 'polypeptide(L)'
;MDSIKKPIDWNSWFMEGVYWVASKSKDPKTKIGAIIVKDKRIVSTGYNGIPIGVNDEIEVRNQRPDKYKWYEHGERNAIYAAAKFGISTEGATLYTNALPCADCARGIIQSGIANVYVHQKFSDICNSVQREQWKGHDEATFSMFRESGVNIFAVPHSLGCKAFFDGKEYDV
;
A
#
# COMPACT_ATOMS: atom_id res chain seq x y z
N MET A 1 -0.98 12.06 -39.54
CA MET A 1 -1.92 11.63 -38.48
C MET A 1 -1.10 10.99 -37.40
N ASP A 2 -0.86 11.72 -36.31
CA ASP A 2 -0.15 11.15 -35.17
C ASP A 2 -0.93 9.97 -34.63
N SER A 3 -0.27 8.81 -34.51
CA SER A 3 -0.89 7.61 -33.99
C SER A 3 -1.38 7.88 -32.56
N ILE A 4 -2.66 7.70 -32.31
CA ILE A 4 -3.23 7.76 -30.95
C ILE A 4 -2.41 6.80 -30.09
N LYS A 5 -1.69 7.31 -29.09
CA LYS A 5 -0.92 6.49 -28.17
C LYS A 5 -1.87 5.52 -27.47
N LYS A 6 -1.49 4.25 -27.41
CA LYS A 6 -2.26 3.27 -26.61
C LYS A 6 -2.36 3.75 -25.16
N PRO A 7 -3.54 3.65 -24.54
CA PRO A 7 -3.65 3.95 -23.12
C PRO A 7 -2.75 3.02 -22.29
N ILE A 8 -2.30 3.50 -21.15
CA ILE A 8 -1.58 2.68 -20.17
C ILE A 8 -2.44 1.50 -19.73
N ASP A 9 -1.82 0.36 -19.45
CA ASP A 9 -2.56 -0.80 -18.93
C ASP A 9 -3.14 -0.55 -17.53
N TRP A 10 -4.17 -1.32 -17.17
CA TRP A 10 -4.91 -1.10 -15.93
C TRP A 10 -4.07 -1.26 -14.66
N ASN A 11 -3.15 -2.23 -14.63
CA ASN A 11 -2.35 -2.47 -13.44
C ASN A 11 -1.35 -1.34 -13.20
N SER A 12 -0.71 -0.86 -14.26
CA SER A 12 0.16 0.31 -14.20
C SER A 12 -0.60 1.56 -13.80
N TRP A 13 -1.79 1.78 -14.39
CA TRP A 13 -2.62 2.94 -14.09
C TRP A 13 -3.06 2.98 -12.61
N PHE A 14 -3.51 1.84 -12.06
CA PHE A 14 -3.86 1.77 -10.64
C PHE A 14 -2.64 1.92 -9.76
N MET A 15 -1.48 1.37 -10.16
CA MET A 15 -0.25 1.50 -9.38
C MET A 15 0.29 2.94 -9.38
N GLU A 16 0.18 3.69 -10.48
CA GLU A 16 0.45 5.14 -10.49
C GLU A 16 -0.48 5.88 -9.52
N GLY A 17 -1.78 5.52 -9.52
CA GLY A 17 -2.76 6.02 -8.56
C GLY A 17 -2.38 5.77 -7.10
N VAL A 18 -1.74 4.64 -6.79
CA VAL A 18 -1.22 4.35 -5.45
C VAL A 18 -0.19 5.41 -5.00
N TYR A 19 0.71 5.85 -5.88
CA TYR A 19 1.70 6.88 -5.56
C TYR A 19 1.05 8.25 -5.36
N TRP A 20 0.03 8.57 -6.15
CA TRP A 20 -0.77 9.77 -5.94
C TRP A 20 -1.45 9.75 -4.56
N VAL A 21 -2.06 8.63 -4.16
CA VAL A 21 -2.65 8.45 -2.83
C VAL A 21 -1.59 8.55 -1.73
N ALA A 22 -0.43 7.88 -1.91
CA ALA A 22 0.69 7.91 -0.96
C ALA A 22 1.21 9.33 -0.70
N SER A 23 1.11 10.24 -1.67
CA SER A 23 1.57 11.63 -1.54
C SER A 23 0.85 12.40 -0.43
N LYS A 24 -0.35 11.96 -0.01
CA LYS A 24 -1.13 12.55 1.10
C LYS A 24 -0.60 12.17 2.48
N SER A 25 0.24 11.14 2.57
CA SER A 25 0.85 10.77 3.84
C SER A 25 1.71 11.91 4.40
N LYS A 26 1.51 12.22 5.68
CA LYS A 26 2.34 13.15 6.45
C LYS A 26 3.58 12.46 7.07
N ASP A 27 3.75 11.14 6.86
CA ASP A 27 4.91 10.41 7.39
C ASP A 27 6.21 11.03 6.84
N PRO A 28 7.10 11.54 7.72
CA PRO A 28 8.33 12.19 7.30
C PRO A 28 9.41 11.22 6.82
N LYS A 29 9.14 9.91 6.88
CA LYS A 29 10.11 8.87 6.53
C LYS A 29 9.67 7.96 5.39
N THR A 30 8.39 7.56 5.34
CA THR A 30 7.94 6.56 4.36
C THR A 30 6.49 6.80 3.97
N LYS A 31 6.21 6.92 2.69
CA LYS A 31 4.86 7.16 2.17
C LYS A 31 4.34 5.92 1.48
N ILE A 32 3.35 5.28 2.10
CA ILE A 32 2.67 4.11 1.58
C ILE A 32 1.23 4.48 1.22
N GLY A 33 0.82 4.10 0.01
CA GLY A 33 -0.56 4.21 -0.45
C GLY A 33 -1.17 2.85 -0.72
N ALA A 34 -2.48 2.80 -0.71
CA ALA A 34 -3.25 1.65 -1.16
C ALA A 34 -4.54 2.08 -1.85
N ILE A 35 -4.93 1.32 -2.87
CA ILE A 35 -6.17 1.49 -3.61
C ILE A 35 -6.88 0.15 -3.66
N ILE A 36 -8.17 0.12 -3.32
CA ILE A 36 -9.03 -1.06 -3.51
C ILE A 36 -9.85 -0.86 -4.78
N VAL A 37 -9.80 -1.84 -5.66
CA VAL A 37 -10.43 -1.83 -6.99
C VAL A 37 -11.43 -2.97 -7.11
N LYS A 38 -12.63 -2.67 -7.60
CA LYS A 38 -13.65 -3.65 -7.98
C LYS A 38 -14.20 -3.27 -9.35
N ASP A 39 -14.31 -4.23 -10.25
CA ASP A 39 -14.84 -4.03 -11.61
C ASP A 39 -14.16 -2.83 -12.34
N LYS A 40 -12.84 -2.73 -12.23
CA LYS A 40 -12.03 -1.61 -12.77
C LYS A 40 -12.45 -0.23 -12.24
N ARG A 41 -13.01 -0.16 -11.04
CA ARG A 41 -13.34 1.09 -10.35
C ARG A 41 -12.59 1.15 -9.02
N ILE A 42 -12.02 2.28 -8.72
CA ILE A 42 -11.48 2.56 -7.39
C ILE A 42 -12.66 2.72 -6.44
N VAL A 43 -12.76 1.83 -5.46
CA VAL A 43 -13.85 1.83 -4.47
C VAL A 43 -13.39 2.32 -3.11
N SER A 44 -12.10 2.25 -2.81
CA SER A 44 -11.53 2.82 -1.59
C SER A 44 -10.05 3.15 -1.77
N THR A 45 -9.56 4.08 -0.96
CA THR A 45 -8.15 4.47 -0.91
C THR A 45 -7.70 4.62 0.54
N GLY A 46 -6.40 4.42 0.77
CA GLY A 46 -5.77 4.64 2.08
C GLY A 46 -4.30 5.01 1.93
N TYR A 47 -3.79 5.78 2.86
CA TYR A 47 -2.36 6.08 2.99
C TYR A 47 -1.95 5.94 4.45
N ASN A 48 -0.66 5.69 4.69
CA ASN A 48 -0.18 5.52 6.06
C ASN A 48 -0.21 6.86 6.82
N GLY A 49 -0.64 6.80 8.08
CA GLY A 49 -0.74 8.00 8.90
C GLY A 49 -1.36 7.74 10.28
N ILE A 50 -1.34 8.76 11.09
CA ILE A 50 -2.04 8.79 12.37
C ILE A 50 -3.56 8.77 12.12
N PRO A 51 -4.37 8.00 12.91
CA PRO A 51 -5.80 7.88 12.71
C PRO A 51 -6.55 9.23 12.73
N ILE A 52 -7.64 9.30 11.98
CA ILE A 52 -8.49 10.50 11.88
C ILE A 52 -8.93 10.98 13.27
N GLY A 53 -8.75 12.28 13.54
CA GLY A 53 -9.12 12.91 14.81
C GLY A 53 -8.06 12.80 15.91
N VAL A 54 -7.02 12.01 15.71
CA VAL A 54 -5.87 11.97 16.62
C VAL A 54 -4.88 13.06 16.21
N ASN A 55 -4.36 13.81 17.18
CA ASN A 55 -3.42 14.90 16.91
C ASN A 55 -2.11 14.37 16.32
N ASP A 56 -1.86 14.71 15.05
CA ASP A 56 -0.69 14.30 14.28
C ASP A 56 0.46 15.32 14.28
N GLU A 57 0.28 16.47 14.98
CA GLU A 57 1.31 17.51 15.11
C GLU A 57 2.29 17.25 16.27
N ILE A 58 2.01 16.25 17.10
CA ILE A 58 2.88 15.88 18.22
C ILE A 58 4.12 15.17 17.67
N GLU A 59 5.26 15.85 17.72
CA GLU A 59 6.50 15.42 17.06
C GLU A 59 6.96 14.02 17.46
N VAL A 60 6.92 13.66 18.77
CA VAL A 60 7.34 12.33 19.23
C VAL A 60 6.56 11.18 18.58
N ARG A 61 5.30 11.41 18.20
CA ARG A 61 4.46 10.42 17.50
C ARG A 61 4.91 10.15 16.07
N ASN A 62 5.72 11.04 15.49
CA ASN A 62 6.27 10.96 14.15
C ASN A 62 7.69 10.37 14.11
N GLN A 63 8.28 10.12 15.30
CA GLN A 63 9.64 9.61 15.45
C GLN A 63 9.65 8.11 15.78
N ARG A 64 10.66 7.39 15.28
CA ARG A 64 10.91 5.99 15.68
C ARG A 64 11.55 5.92 17.06
N PRO A 65 11.18 4.93 17.90
CA PRO A 65 10.26 3.82 17.61
C PRO A 65 8.78 4.15 17.85
N ASP A 66 8.45 5.27 18.49
CA ASP A 66 7.09 5.58 18.94
C ASP A 66 6.06 5.63 17.80
N LYS A 67 6.43 6.11 16.63
CA LYS A 67 5.52 6.18 15.47
C LYS A 67 4.79 4.86 15.17
N TYR A 68 5.39 3.70 15.43
CA TYR A 68 4.78 2.40 15.19
C TYR A 68 3.57 2.08 16.08
N LYS A 69 3.38 2.84 17.16
CA LYS A 69 2.20 2.75 18.02
C LYS A 69 1.04 3.64 17.54
N TRP A 70 1.35 4.66 16.72
CA TRP A 70 0.42 5.71 16.33
C TRP A 70 -0.01 5.64 14.87
N TYR A 71 0.82 5.08 14.02
CA TYR A 71 0.59 5.04 12.58
C TYR A 71 -0.18 3.80 12.17
N GLU A 72 -1.23 4.03 11.41
CA GLU A 72 -1.91 2.97 10.66
C GLU A 72 -1.31 2.87 9.26
N HIS A 73 -1.29 1.66 8.68
CA HIS A 73 -0.76 1.41 7.35
C HIS A 73 -1.78 1.74 6.26
N GLY A 74 -1.31 2.07 5.06
CA GLY A 74 -2.14 2.47 3.93
C GLY A 74 -3.17 1.42 3.54
N GLU A 75 -2.79 0.15 3.56
CA GLU A 75 -3.64 -0.99 3.20
C GLU A 75 -4.82 -1.11 4.16
N ARG A 76 -4.56 -1.08 5.48
CA ARG A 76 -5.63 -1.15 6.48
C ARG A 76 -6.49 0.11 6.49
N ASN A 77 -5.90 1.30 6.26
CA ASN A 77 -6.67 2.53 6.10
C ASN A 77 -7.63 2.46 4.91
N ALA A 78 -7.24 1.83 3.79
CA ALA A 78 -8.13 1.60 2.66
C ALA A 78 -9.29 0.65 3.02
N ILE A 79 -9.02 -0.41 3.79
CA ILE A 79 -10.04 -1.35 4.29
C ILE A 79 -10.98 -0.65 5.26
N TYR A 80 -10.47 0.13 6.20
CA TYR A 80 -11.29 0.88 7.16
C TYR A 80 -12.14 1.96 6.49
N ALA A 81 -11.61 2.63 5.45
CA ALA A 81 -12.39 3.56 4.67
C ALA A 81 -13.55 2.87 3.95
N ALA A 82 -13.31 1.71 3.32
CA ALA A 82 -14.37 0.91 2.72
C ALA A 82 -15.44 0.52 3.76
N ALA A 83 -15.02 0.00 4.91
CA ALA A 83 -15.93 -0.37 5.99
C ALA A 83 -16.75 0.80 6.51
N LYS A 84 -16.11 1.98 6.69
CA LYS A 84 -16.79 3.21 7.15
C LYS A 84 -17.91 3.66 6.21
N PHE A 85 -17.74 3.46 4.91
CA PHE A 85 -18.73 3.84 3.89
C PHE A 85 -19.63 2.69 3.44
N GLY A 86 -19.56 1.53 4.09
CA GLY A 86 -20.40 0.35 3.78
C GLY A 86 -20.06 -0.27 2.41
N ILE A 87 -18.83 -0.14 1.95
CA ILE A 87 -18.38 -0.67 0.65
C ILE A 87 -17.82 -2.08 0.87
N SER A 88 -18.40 -3.07 0.19
CA SER A 88 -17.89 -4.44 0.23
C SER A 88 -16.56 -4.56 -0.53
N THR A 89 -15.58 -5.14 0.15
CA THR A 89 -14.26 -5.48 -0.40
C THR A 89 -14.16 -6.92 -0.87
N GLU A 90 -15.23 -7.70 -0.73
CA GLU A 90 -15.30 -9.11 -1.14
C GLU A 90 -14.96 -9.27 -2.62
N GLY A 91 -13.97 -10.12 -2.93
CA GLY A 91 -13.48 -10.39 -4.27
C GLY A 91 -12.69 -9.23 -4.91
N ALA A 92 -12.45 -8.13 -4.19
CA ALA A 92 -11.74 -6.98 -4.72
C ALA A 92 -10.24 -7.24 -4.94
N THR A 93 -9.58 -6.31 -5.63
CA THR A 93 -8.14 -6.25 -5.82
C THR A 93 -7.58 -5.04 -5.06
N LEU A 94 -6.55 -5.26 -4.25
CA LEU A 94 -5.81 -4.20 -3.58
C LEU A 94 -4.49 -3.94 -4.31
N TYR A 95 -4.21 -2.68 -4.60
CA TYR A 95 -2.91 -2.20 -5.09
C TYR A 95 -2.22 -1.43 -3.97
N THR A 96 -0.94 -1.70 -3.76
CA THR A 96 -0.09 -0.98 -2.79
C THR A 96 1.34 -0.89 -3.30
N ASN A 97 2.05 0.15 -2.96
CA ASN A 97 3.40 0.36 -3.49
C ASN A 97 4.47 -0.54 -2.82
N ALA A 98 4.22 -1.09 -1.64
CA ALA A 98 5.14 -2.00 -0.95
C ALA A 98 4.46 -3.35 -0.63
N LEU A 99 5.27 -4.38 -0.35
CA LEU A 99 4.76 -5.64 0.17
C LEU A 99 4.03 -5.41 1.50
N PRO A 100 2.77 -5.87 1.67
CA PRO A 100 2.05 -5.77 2.92
C PRO A 100 2.77 -6.51 4.06
N CYS A 101 2.87 -5.89 5.22
CA CYS A 101 3.33 -6.60 6.41
C CYS A 101 2.30 -7.63 6.90
N ALA A 102 2.69 -8.51 7.82
CA ALA A 102 1.82 -9.57 8.34
C ALA A 102 0.50 -9.03 8.94
N ASP A 103 0.53 -7.85 9.58
CA ASP A 103 -0.70 -7.21 10.11
C ASP A 103 -1.65 -6.79 8.98
N CYS A 104 -1.12 -6.20 7.91
CA CYS A 104 -1.90 -5.84 6.74
C CYS A 104 -2.42 -7.07 6.01
N ALA A 105 -1.61 -8.14 5.90
CA ALA A 105 -2.03 -9.39 5.29
C ALA A 105 -3.26 -9.99 6.00
N ARG A 106 -3.27 -10.00 7.34
CA ARG A 106 -4.45 -10.44 8.10
C ARG A 106 -5.69 -9.60 7.78
N GLY A 107 -5.54 -8.27 7.71
CA GLY A 107 -6.64 -7.37 7.34
C GLY A 107 -7.17 -7.62 5.93
N ILE A 108 -6.26 -7.83 4.96
CA ILE A 108 -6.58 -8.12 3.56
C ILE A 108 -7.39 -9.42 3.45
N ILE A 109 -6.93 -10.49 4.11
CA ILE A 109 -7.61 -11.78 4.12
C ILE A 109 -9.01 -11.67 4.75
N GLN A 110 -9.09 -11.08 5.94
CA GLN A 110 -10.35 -10.97 6.70
C GLN A 110 -11.39 -10.06 6.03
N SER A 111 -10.95 -9.16 5.15
CA SER A 111 -11.85 -8.29 4.38
C SER A 111 -12.30 -8.88 3.05
N GLY A 112 -11.92 -10.13 2.72
CA GLY A 112 -12.33 -10.84 1.51
C GLY A 112 -11.66 -10.34 0.23
N ILE A 113 -10.55 -9.60 0.32
CA ILE A 113 -9.77 -9.16 -0.85
C ILE A 113 -9.11 -10.39 -1.47
N ALA A 114 -9.33 -10.60 -2.78
CA ALA A 114 -8.88 -11.79 -3.48
C ALA A 114 -7.49 -11.64 -4.12
N ASN A 115 -7.11 -10.43 -4.50
CA ASN A 115 -5.87 -10.18 -5.21
C ASN A 115 -5.12 -8.99 -4.61
N VAL A 116 -3.79 -9.08 -4.58
CA VAL A 116 -2.89 -8.00 -4.16
C VAL A 116 -1.87 -7.73 -5.26
N TYR A 117 -1.72 -6.48 -5.67
CA TYR A 117 -0.66 -6.03 -6.56
C TYR A 117 0.31 -5.14 -5.80
N VAL A 118 1.61 -5.45 -5.92
CA VAL A 118 2.70 -4.65 -5.34
C VAL A 118 3.61 -4.10 -6.45
N HIS A 119 4.26 -2.98 -6.20
CA HIS A 119 5.25 -2.46 -7.13
C HIS A 119 6.62 -3.09 -6.83
N GLN A 120 7.15 -3.91 -7.76
CA GLN A 120 8.38 -4.67 -7.55
C GLN A 120 9.55 -3.76 -7.20
N LYS A 121 9.79 -2.74 -8.01
CA LYS A 121 10.93 -1.84 -7.82
C LYS A 121 10.93 -1.15 -6.45
N PHE A 122 9.77 -0.72 -5.95
CA PHE A 122 9.68 -0.10 -4.63
C PHE A 122 9.81 -1.13 -3.50
N SER A 123 9.27 -2.32 -3.67
CA SER A 123 9.44 -3.43 -2.73
C SER A 123 10.91 -3.80 -2.58
N ASP A 124 11.67 -3.85 -3.69
CA ASP A 124 13.11 -4.12 -3.66
C ASP A 124 13.88 -3.02 -2.90
N ILE A 125 13.51 -1.76 -3.09
CA ILE A 125 14.09 -0.63 -2.32
C ILE A 125 13.79 -0.81 -0.83
N CYS A 126 12.55 -1.14 -0.45
CA CYS A 126 12.18 -1.36 0.94
C CYS A 126 12.97 -2.51 1.57
N ASN A 127 13.13 -3.61 0.83
CA ASN A 127 13.83 -4.82 1.29
C ASN A 127 15.35 -4.63 1.40
N SER A 128 15.92 -3.68 0.64
CA SER A 128 17.36 -3.34 0.75
C SER A 128 17.74 -2.77 2.13
N VAL A 129 16.75 -2.25 2.86
CA VAL A 129 16.92 -1.70 4.21
C VAL A 129 16.29 -2.66 5.22
N GLN A 130 17.05 -3.67 5.63
CA GLN A 130 16.60 -4.63 6.65
C GLN A 130 16.44 -3.95 8.00
N ARG A 131 15.26 -4.07 8.60
CA ARG A 131 14.97 -3.59 9.95
C ARG A 131 14.47 -4.75 10.80
N GLU A 132 14.99 -4.88 12.01
CA GLU A 132 14.69 -6.01 12.90
C GLU A 132 13.18 -6.18 13.15
N GLN A 133 12.43 -5.08 13.28
CA GLN A 133 10.98 -5.15 13.49
C GLN A 133 10.16 -5.74 12.32
N TRP A 134 10.74 -5.82 11.12
CA TRP A 134 10.08 -6.40 9.95
C TRP A 134 10.59 -7.79 9.59
N LYS A 135 11.56 -8.30 10.36
CA LYS A 135 12.12 -9.63 10.14
C LYS A 135 11.05 -10.72 10.23
N GLY A 136 10.98 -11.56 9.21
CA GLY A 136 9.97 -12.62 9.12
C GLY A 136 8.56 -12.20 8.72
N HIS A 137 8.28 -10.89 8.57
CA HIS A 137 6.96 -10.43 8.12
C HIS A 137 6.66 -10.88 6.68
N ASP A 138 7.64 -10.84 5.79
CA ASP A 138 7.49 -11.25 4.39
C ASP A 138 7.13 -12.73 4.29
N GLU A 139 7.85 -13.58 5.01
CA GLU A 139 7.59 -15.03 5.05
C GLU A 139 6.18 -15.32 5.58
N ALA A 140 5.78 -14.68 6.68
CA ALA A 140 4.45 -14.82 7.25
C ALA A 140 3.37 -14.31 6.28
N THR A 141 3.58 -13.18 5.61
CA THR A 141 2.66 -12.63 4.61
C THR A 141 2.45 -13.61 3.45
N PHE A 142 3.53 -14.12 2.86
CA PHE A 142 3.42 -15.08 1.76
C PHE A 142 2.76 -16.39 2.18
N SER A 143 3.07 -16.90 3.39
CA SER A 143 2.43 -18.10 3.92
C SER A 143 0.93 -17.92 4.09
N MET A 144 0.51 -16.82 4.74
CA MET A 144 -0.90 -16.50 4.94
C MET A 144 -1.66 -16.34 3.61
N PHE A 145 -1.11 -15.62 2.64
CA PHE A 145 -1.75 -15.45 1.34
C PHE A 145 -1.89 -16.77 0.59
N ARG A 146 -0.85 -17.60 0.58
CA ARG A 146 -0.91 -18.94 -0.05
C ARG A 146 -1.97 -19.83 0.59
N GLU A 147 -2.05 -19.85 1.91
CA GLU A 147 -2.99 -20.70 2.65
C GLU A 147 -4.44 -20.22 2.53
N SER A 148 -4.65 -18.91 2.46
CA SER A 148 -5.97 -18.30 2.32
C SER A 148 -6.48 -18.19 0.88
N GLY A 149 -5.62 -18.47 -0.12
CA GLY A 149 -5.98 -18.34 -1.53
C GLY A 149 -5.95 -16.90 -2.07
N VAL A 150 -5.37 -15.93 -1.32
CA VAL A 150 -5.13 -14.57 -1.82
C VAL A 150 -3.97 -14.60 -2.80
N ASN A 151 -4.21 -14.13 -4.03
CA ASN A 151 -3.17 -14.05 -5.04
C ASN A 151 -2.33 -12.78 -4.86
N ILE A 152 -1.01 -12.90 -5.00
CA ILE A 152 -0.11 -11.74 -5.01
C ILE A 152 0.62 -11.64 -6.34
N PHE A 153 0.65 -10.42 -6.91
CA PHE A 153 1.25 -10.10 -8.19
C PHE A 153 2.20 -8.91 -8.05
N ALA A 154 3.21 -8.84 -8.91
CA ALA A 154 4.11 -7.70 -8.99
C ALA A 154 3.88 -6.91 -10.28
N VAL A 155 3.90 -5.57 -10.18
CA VAL A 155 4.07 -4.67 -11.33
C VAL A 155 5.58 -4.44 -11.49
N PRO A 156 6.22 -4.98 -12.53
CA PRO A 156 7.68 -5.11 -12.57
C PRO A 156 8.41 -3.90 -13.17
N HIS A 157 7.71 -3.05 -13.93
CA HIS A 157 8.33 -1.97 -14.70
C HIS A 157 8.28 -0.63 -13.97
N SER A 158 9.18 0.28 -14.35
CA SER A 158 9.16 1.65 -13.84
C SER A 158 7.92 2.40 -14.32
N LEU A 159 7.31 3.16 -13.42
CA LEU A 159 6.09 3.94 -13.67
C LEU A 159 6.37 5.42 -13.91
N GLY A 160 7.62 5.87 -13.72
CA GLY A 160 7.97 7.29 -13.78
C GLY A 160 7.41 8.10 -12.60
N CYS A 161 7.02 7.41 -11.53
CA CYS A 161 6.55 8.01 -10.29
C CYS A 161 7.70 8.29 -9.33
N LYS A 162 7.41 9.13 -8.33
CA LYS A 162 8.29 9.36 -7.19
C LYS A 162 7.79 8.59 -5.97
N ALA A 163 8.68 7.82 -5.36
CA ALA A 163 8.44 7.13 -4.10
C ALA A 163 9.23 7.78 -2.98
N PHE A 164 8.72 7.74 -1.76
CA PHE A 164 9.40 8.29 -0.60
C PHE A 164 9.60 7.21 0.46
N PHE A 165 10.86 6.86 0.73
CA PHE A 165 11.21 5.81 1.67
C PHE A 165 12.47 6.17 2.46
N ASP A 166 12.40 5.96 3.78
CA ASP A 166 13.47 6.24 4.76
C ASP A 166 14.04 7.67 4.68
N GLY A 167 13.15 8.63 4.41
CA GLY A 167 13.50 10.04 4.30
C GLY A 167 14.15 10.45 2.98
N LYS A 168 14.10 9.58 1.96
CA LYS A 168 14.67 9.83 0.62
C LYS A 168 13.62 9.62 -0.46
N GLU A 169 13.80 10.32 -1.57
CA GLU A 169 13.00 10.17 -2.78
C GLU A 169 13.69 9.23 -3.77
N TYR A 170 12.91 8.41 -4.46
CA TYR A 170 13.36 7.44 -5.44
C TYR A 170 12.49 7.53 -6.70
N ASP A 171 13.12 7.39 -7.86
CA ASP A 171 12.42 7.18 -9.13
C ASP A 171 12.03 5.71 -9.28
N VAL A 172 10.76 5.45 -9.46
CA VAL A 172 10.19 4.11 -9.49
C VAL A 172 9.29 3.88 -10.71
#